data_e5049c48eec149c30d7952e696f97c9d
#
_entry.id   e5049c48eec149c30d7952e696f97c9d
#
_cell.length_a   1.000
_cell.length_b   1.000
_cell.length_c   1.000
_cell.angle_alpha   90.00
_cell.angle_beta   90.00
_cell.angle_gamma   90.00
#
_symmetry.space_group_name_H-M   'P 1'
#
loop_
_entity.id
_entity.type
_entity.pdbx_description
1 polymer ?
#
loop_
_entity_poly.entity_id
_entity_poly.type
_entity_poly.pdbx_seq_one_letter_code
_entity_poly.pdbx_strand_id
1 'polypeptide(L)'
;SLHDALPIFLKKGYSFPAARKSAFAALHHPECFTELLDSPNNILGLEYIKALLRSNSHIQPTALKRAGAGYHDGHLSGSLSSATAIRKHLRENSIENGRSLVNYEEILTKTMPESAALLAARRLSCESPVWEDDFSLLLRYRLMLQSPEELGTYADLSPELARRIHARLNDFRSFSQFLSLLKTRELTYTRISRALLHVLLNIKEDMSPLSPVPYARILGFSRAGSGLLREIKANTRIPLITKAADHRKLLSDSAQRKFEQDLFASNLYETVRTQKNGTVFVNDIQKPPVIL
;
A
#
# COMPACT_ATOMS: atom_id res chain seq x y z
N SER A 1 -17.78 26.46 8.36
CA SER A 1 -16.80 25.88 7.40
C SER A 1 -16.86 24.36 7.42
N LEU A 2 -16.24 23.71 6.43
CA LEU A 2 -16.12 22.24 6.41
C LEU A 2 -15.41 21.72 7.67
N HIS A 3 -14.46 22.50 8.19
CA HIS A 3 -13.72 22.19 9.41
C HIS A 3 -14.61 22.10 10.65
N ASP A 4 -15.66 22.88 10.73
CA ASP A 4 -16.60 22.92 11.85
C ASP A 4 -17.70 21.86 11.71
N ALA A 5 -18.14 21.60 10.49
CA ALA A 5 -19.21 20.63 10.21
C ALA A 5 -18.74 19.17 10.32
N LEU A 6 -17.50 18.85 9.91
CA LEU A 6 -16.97 17.50 9.90
C LEU A 6 -16.96 16.81 11.28
N PRO A 7 -16.50 17.45 12.39
CA PRO A 7 -16.52 16.84 13.71
C PRO A 7 -17.93 16.48 14.21
N ILE A 8 -18.95 17.22 13.79
CA ILE A 8 -20.34 16.96 14.18
C ILE A 8 -20.81 15.61 13.65
N PHE A 9 -20.50 15.31 12.38
CA PHE A 9 -20.88 14.03 11.76
C PHE A 9 -20.01 12.87 12.25
N LEU A 10 -18.73 13.10 12.56
CA LEU A 10 -17.87 12.10 13.18
C LEU A 10 -18.38 11.70 14.58
N LYS A 11 -18.81 12.66 15.41
CA LYS A 11 -19.42 12.40 16.72
C LYS A 11 -20.74 11.61 16.61
N LYS A 12 -21.48 11.76 15.50
CA LYS A 12 -22.68 10.96 15.19
C LYS A 12 -22.34 9.53 14.74
N GLY A 13 -21.06 9.14 14.67
CA GLY A 13 -20.61 7.79 14.31
C GLY A 13 -20.56 7.52 12.81
N TYR A 14 -20.54 8.56 11.98
CA TYR A 14 -20.30 8.38 10.55
C TYR A 14 -18.83 8.02 10.30
N SER A 15 -18.55 7.19 9.30
CA SER A 15 -17.19 7.00 8.80
C SER A 15 -16.65 8.33 8.26
N PHE A 16 -15.32 8.50 8.23
CA PHE A 16 -14.72 9.76 7.76
C PHE A 16 -15.20 10.18 6.36
N PRO A 17 -15.29 9.28 5.33
CA PRO A 17 -15.83 9.64 4.03
C PRO A 17 -17.31 10.09 4.10
N ALA A 18 -18.14 9.37 4.84
CA ALA A 18 -19.55 9.71 5.00
C ALA A 18 -19.75 11.02 5.78
N ALA A 19 -18.95 11.24 6.84
CA ALA A 19 -18.96 12.50 7.60
C ALA A 19 -18.54 13.70 6.72
N ARG A 20 -17.51 13.52 5.88
CA ARG A 20 -17.05 14.54 4.94
C ARG A 20 -18.13 14.87 3.91
N LYS A 21 -18.78 13.86 3.33
CA LYS A 21 -19.89 14.05 2.38
C LYS A 21 -21.04 14.80 3.02
N SER A 22 -21.48 14.38 4.21
CA SER A 22 -22.57 15.03 4.96
C SER A 22 -22.24 16.46 5.36
N ALA A 23 -20.98 16.73 5.73
CA ALA A 23 -20.52 18.07 6.04
C ALA A 23 -20.52 18.99 4.80
N PHE A 24 -20.14 18.46 3.62
CA PHE A 24 -20.25 19.18 2.35
C PHE A 24 -21.69 19.50 1.98
N ALA A 25 -22.59 18.53 2.10
CA ALA A 25 -24.01 18.72 1.83
C ALA A 25 -24.64 19.79 2.76
N ALA A 26 -24.26 19.78 4.05
CA ALA A 26 -24.74 20.75 5.03
C ALA A 26 -24.26 22.19 4.75
N LEU A 27 -23.23 22.38 3.95
CA LEU A 27 -22.74 23.70 3.53
C LEU A 27 -23.38 24.21 2.24
N HIS A 28 -24.45 23.56 1.78
CA HIS A 28 -25.23 23.95 0.59
C HIS A 28 -24.39 24.02 -0.70
N HIS A 29 -23.37 23.16 -0.81
CA HIS A 29 -22.66 22.98 -2.07
C HIS A 29 -23.54 22.23 -3.09
N PRO A 30 -23.40 22.51 -4.40
CA PRO A 30 -24.12 21.78 -5.44
C PRO A 30 -23.95 20.25 -5.32
N GLU A 31 -25.02 19.50 -5.61
CA GLU A 31 -25.03 18.03 -5.51
C GLU A 31 -23.89 17.36 -6.27
N CYS A 32 -23.51 17.89 -7.43
CA CYS A 32 -22.39 17.37 -8.22
C CYS A 32 -21.05 17.33 -7.44
N PHE A 33 -20.83 18.20 -6.47
CA PHE A 33 -19.65 18.13 -5.61
C PHE A 33 -19.74 17.05 -4.55
N THR A 34 -20.94 16.72 -4.07
CA THR A 34 -21.13 15.64 -3.11
C THR A 34 -20.95 14.28 -3.77
N GLU A 35 -21.38 14.11 -5.02
CA GLU A 35 -21.17 12.90 -5.82
C GLU A 35 -19.69 12.62 -6.09
N LEU A 36 -18.87 13.66 -6.30
CA LEU A 36 -17.42 13.49 -6.45
C LEU A 36 -16.76 12.82 -5.24
N LEU A 37 -17.33 12.98 -4.05
CA LEU A 37 -16.80 12.40 -2.82
C LEU A 37 -17.23 10.94 -2.59
N ASP A 38 -18.06 10.37 -3.44
CA ASP A 38 -18.51 8.96 -3.34
C ASP A 38 -17.46 7.98 -3.88
N SER A 39 -16.57 8.44 -4.75
CA SER A 39 -15.54 7.58 -5.35
C SER A 39 -14.17 7.79 -4.69
N PRO A 40 -13.51 6.73 -4.21
CA PRO A 40 -12.15 6.81 -3.67
C PRO A 40 -11.14 7.41 -4.66
N ASN A 41 -11.28 7.12 -5.96
CA ASN A 41 -10.41 7.68 -6.99
C ASN A 41 -10.60 9.19 -7.16
N ASN A 42 -11.83 9.68 -7.05
CA ASN A 42 -12.11 11.11 -7.11
C ASN A 42 -11.55 11.83 -5.88
N ILE A 43 -11.68 11.22 -4.69
CA ILE A 43 -11.09 11.77 -3.45
C ILE A 43 -9.57 11.89 -3.61
N LEU A 44 -8.91 10.87 -4.15
CA LEU A 44 -7.47 10.89 -4.41
C LEU A 44 -7.10 11.97 -5.44
N GLY A 45 -7.86 12.09 -6.53
CA GLY A 45 -7.67 13.13 -7.53
C GLY A 45 -7.80 14.55 -6.96
N LEU A 46 -8.77 14.76 -6.07
CA LEU A 46 -8.93 16.03 -5.36
C LEU A 46 -7.73 16.36 -4.45
N GLU A 47 -7.17 15.35 -3.75
CA GLU A 47 -5.97 15.59 -2.93
C GLU A 47 -4.72 15.90 -3.78
N TYR A 48 -4.59 15.32 -4.99
CA TYR A 48 -3.54 15.71 -5.94
C TYR A 48 -3.70 17.16 -6.41
N ILE A 49 -4.90 17.56 -6.83
CA ILE A 49 -5.16 18.95 -7.25
C ILE A 49 -4.86 19.90 -6.09
N LYS A 50 -5.27 19.56 -4.89
CA LYS A 50 -5.03 20.34 -3.68
C LYS A 50 -3.53 20.49 -3.37
N ALA A 51 -2.74 19.42 -3.57
CA ALA A 51 -1.30 19.47 -3.42
C ALA A 51 -0.63 20.37 -4.47
N LEU A 52 -1.06 20.31 -5.73
CA LEU A 52 -0.57 21.18 -6.81
C LEU A 52 -0.85 22.63 -6.52
N LEU A 53 -2.07 22.97 -6.07
CA LEU A 53 -2.44 24.33 -5.70
C LEU A 53 -1.63 24.84 -4.51
N ARG A 54 -1.43 24.03 -3.48
CA ARG A 54 -0.63 24.40 -2.29
C ARG A 54 0.84 24.63 -2.59
N SER A 55 1.40 23.85 -3.51
CA SER A 55 2.80 23.99 -3.94
C SER A 55 3.01 25.04 -5.04
N ASN A 56 1.94 25.72 -5.47
CA ASN A 56 1.96 26.63 -6.60
C ASN A 56 2.63 26.01 -7.84
N SER A 57 2.28 24.75 -8.12
CA SER A 57 2.91 23.96 -9.18
C SER A 57 2.35 24.32 -10.56
N HIS A 58 3.22 24.35 -11.57
CA HIS A 58 2.84 24.51 -12.97
C HIS A 58 2.38 23.21 -13.65
N ILE A 59 2.36 22.08 -12.94
CA ILE A 59 1.90 20.80 -13.47
C ILE A 59 0.41 20.87 -13.77
N GLN A 60 0.03 20.53 -15.00
CA GLN A 60 -1.37 20.48 -15.44
C GLN A 60 -1.98 19.11 -15.10
N PRO A 61 -2.98 19.02 -14.20
CA PRO A 61 -3.64 17.77 -13.89
C PRO A 61 -4.54 17.34 -15.05
N THR A 62 -4.44 16.08 -15.47
CA THR A 62 -5.31 15.48 -16.49
C THR A 62 -6.10 14.34 -15.86
N ALA A 63 -7.43 14.42 -15.97
CA ALA A 63 -8.33 13.38 -15.46
C ALA A 63 -8.64 12.34 -16.55
N LEU A 64 -8.43 11.07 -16.25
CA LEU A 64 -8.88 9.94 -17.06
C LEU A 64 -10.08 9.29 -16.40
N LYS A 65 -11.19 9.18 -17.12
CA LYS A 65 -12.37 8.48 -16.64
C LYS A 65 -12.05 6.99 -16.49
N ARG A 66 -12.29 6.43 -15.31
CA ARG A 66 -12.14 5.00 -15.07
C ARG A 66 -13.08 4.20 -15.95
N ALA A 67 -12.56 3.21 -16.66
CA ALA A 67 -13.33 2.21 -17.41
C ALA A 67 -13.35 0.88 -16.64
N GLY A 68 -14.40 0.06 -16.84
CA GLY A 68 -14.54 -1.27 -16.24
C GLY A 68 -15.20 -1.27 -14.86
N ALA A 69 -14.92 -2.32 -14.08
CA ALA A 69 -15.55 -2.61 -12.80
C ALA A 69 -15.36 -1.51 -11.74
N GLY A 70 -16.35 -1.35 -10.86
CA GLY A 70 -16.29 -0.46 -9.70
C GLY A 70 -15.14 -0.82 -8.74
N TYR A 71 -14.71 0.14 -7.93
CA TYR A 71 -13.57 -0.06 -7.00
C TYR A 71 -13.82 -1.19 -5.97
N HIS A 72 -15.06 -1.36 -5.53
CA HIS A 72 -15.47 -2.34 -4.53
C HIS A 72 -16.12 -3.60 -5.14
N ASP A 73 -16.10 -3.74 -6.46
CA ASP A 73 -16.66 -4.92 -7.11
C ASP A 73 -15.78 -6.14 -6.76
N GLY A 74 -16.39 -7.10 -6.04
CA GLY A 74 -15.73 -8.33 -5.58
C GLY A 74 -15.87 -9.51 -6.53
N HIS A 75 -16.52 -9.30 -7.69
CA HIS A 75 -16.72 -10.33 -8.71
C HIS A 75 -15.90 -10.01 -9.96
N LEU A 76 -15.41 -11.05 -10.62
CA LEU A 76 -14.76 -10.90 -11.92
C LEU A 76 -15.83 -10.47 -12.93
N SER A 77 -15.69 -9.30 -13.52
CA SER A 77 -16.63 -8.73 -14.47
C SER A 77 -15.89 -8.11 -15.66
N GLY A 78 -16.14 -8.66 -16.86
CA GLY A 78 -15.61 -8.11 -18.11
C GLY A 78 -14.08 -8.06 -18.22
N SER A 79 -13.60 -7.34 -19.22
CA SER A 79 -12.17 -7.26 -19.60
C SER A 79 -11.29 -6.44 -18.63
N LEU A 80 -11.86 -5.71 -17.69
CA LEU A 80 -11.14 -4.91 -16.69
C LEU A 80 -11.81 -5.06 -15.33
N SER A 81 -11.48 -6.15 -14.64
CA SER A 81 -11.97 -6.41 -13.29
C SER A 81 -11.25 -5.58 -12.23
N SER A 82 -11.86 -5.43 -11.05
CA SER A 82 -11.20 -4.75 -9.94
C SER A 82 -10.02 -5.55 -9.41
N ALA A 83 -8.97 -4.89 -8.90
CA ALA A 83 -7.86 -5.57 -8.24
C ALA A 83 -8.32 -6.38 -7.02
N THR A 84 -9.41 -5.99 -6.37
CA THR A 84 -10.02 -6.72 -5.25
C THR A 84 -10.61 -8.03 -5.72
N ALA A 85 -11.36 -8.02 -6.82
CA ALA A 85 -11.95 -9.22 -7.43
C ALA A 85 -10.86 -10.21 -7.88
N ILE A 86 -9.81 -9.72 -8.54
CA ILE A 86 -8.69 -10.54 -8.99
C ILE A 86 -7.97 -11.19 -7.79
N ARG A 87 -7.62 -10.41 -6.76
CA ARG A 87 -6.96 -10.96 -5.55
C ARG A 87 -7.83 -11.97 -4.81
N LYS A 88 -9.13 -11.70 -4.70
CA LYS A 88 -10.09 -12.64 -4.08
C LYS A 88 -10.11 -13.95 -4.86
N HIS A 89 -10.25 -13.89 -6.17
CA HIS A 89 -10.25 -15.06 -7.03
C HIS A 89 -8.95 -15.87 -6.93
N LEU A 90 -7.80 -15.20 -6.96
CA LEU A 90 -6.50 -15.85 -6.79
C LEU A 90 -6.38 -16.54 -5.44
N ARG A 91 -6.91 -15.94 -4.35
CA ARG A 91 -6.90 -16.53 -3.01
C ARG A 91 -7.79 -17.76 -2.91
N GLU A 92 -9.00 -17.70 -3.45
CA GLU A 92 -9.96 -18.81 -3.43
C GLU A 92 -9.52 -20.01 -4.27
N ASN A 93 -8.67 -19.79 -5.28
CA ASN A 93 -8.18 -20.81 -6.20
C ASN A 93 -6.69 -21.12 -6.04
N SER A 94 -6.00 -20.49 -5.08
CA SER A 94 -4.63 -20.87 -4.75
C SER A 94 -4.63 -22.16 -3.93
N ILE A 95 -4.09 -23.24 -4.50
CA ILE A 95 -3.99 -24.52 -3.83
C ILE A 95 -2.78 -24.51 -2.92
N GLU A 96 -2.97 -24.94 -1.66
CA GLU A 96 -1.93 -25.04 -0.63
C GLU A 96 -0.83 -26.08 -0.92
N ASN A 97 -0.90 -26.87 -1.98
CA ASN A 97 0.05 -27.95 -2.26
C ASN A 97 0.50 -28.08 -3.72
N GLY A 98 0.97 -27.01 -4.30
CA GLY A 98 1.95 -27.10 -5.41
C GLY A 98 1.46 -27.49 -6.81
N ARG A 99 0.18 -27.74 -7.05
CA ARG A 99 -0.36 -27.91 -8.41
C ARG A 99 -1.73 -27.28 -8.52
N SER A 100 -1.77 -26.08 -9.06
CA SER A 100 -3.03 -25.47 -9.48
C SER A 100 -3.53 -26.15 -10.74
N LEU A 101 -4.74 -26.71 -10.69
CA LEU A 101 -5.50 -27.13 -11.88
C LEU A 101 -6.12 -25.92 -12.61
N VAL A 102 -5.91 -24.70 -12.07
CA VAL A 102 -6.50 -23.47 -12.58
C VAL A 102 -5.65 -22.93 -13.72
N ASN A 103 -6.27 -22.76 -14.87
CA ASN A 103 -5.65 -22.05 -16.00
C ASN A 103 -5.67 -20.54 -15.73
N TYR A 104 -4.66 -20.05 -15.00
CA TYR A 104 -4.53 -18.63 -14.69
C TYR A 104 -4.49 -17.73 -15.93
N GLU A 105 -3.91 -18.20 -17.03
CA GLU A 105 -3.83 -17.44 -18.28
C GLU A 105 -5.22 -17.15 -18.82
N GLU A 106 -6.07 -18.15 -18.93
CA GLU A 106 -7.44 -17.98 -19.43
C GLU A 106 -8.28 -17.04 -18.56
N ILE A 107 -8.13 -17.10 -17.24
CA ILE A 107 -8.89 -16.26 -16.33
C ILE A 107 -8.37 -14.83 -16.37
N LEU A 108 -7.06 -14.64 -16.31
CA LEU A 108 -6.45 -13.32 -16.23
C LEU A 108 -6.58 -12.54 -17.55
N THR A 109 -6.49 -13.19 -18.71
CA THR A 109 -6.70 -12.54 -20.01
C THR A 109 -8.11 -12.01 -20.20
N LYS A 110 -9.09 -12.60 -19.52
CA LYS A 110 -10.48 -12.11 -19.50
C LYS A 110 -10.71 -10.95 -18.53
N THR A 111 -9.77 -10.65 -17.62
CA THR A 111 -9.99 -9.75 -16.48
C THR A 111 -9.01 -8.59 -16.38
N MET A 112 -7.94 -8.62 -17.17
CA MET A 112 -6.92 -7.56 -17.25
C MET A 112 -6.29 -7.49 -18.64
N PRO A 113 -5.51 -6.44 -18.98
CA PRO A 113 -4.81 -6.35 -20.24
C PRO A 113 -3.93 -7.59 -20.51
N GLU A 114 -3.94 -8.09 -21.73
CA GLU A 114 -3.29 -9.36 -22.12
C GLU A 114 -1.81 -9.44 -21.70
N SER A 115 -1.03 -8.40 -21.96
CA SER A 115 0.39 -8.37 -21.58
C SER A 115 0.61 -8.52 -20.06
N ALA A 116 -0.25 -7.91 -19.25
CA ALA A 116 -0.21 -8.04 -17.80
C ALA A 116 -0.68 -9.44 -17.36
N ALA A 117 -1.71 -9.97 -18.01
CA ALA A 117 -2.25 -11.30 -17.75
C ALA A 117 -1.23 -12.40 -18.00
N LEU A 118 -0.54 -12.38 -19.14
CA LEU A 118 0.50 -13.34 -19.48
C LEU A 118 1.67 -13.31 -18.50
N LEU A 119 2.12 -12.10 -18.12
CA LEU A 119 3.18 -11.95 -17.13
C LEU A 119 2.77 -12.50 -15.76
N ALA A 120 1.55 -12.17 -15.31
CA ALA A 120 1.01 -12.65 -14.04
C ALA A 120 0.80 -14.18 -14.05
N ALA A 121 0.23 -14.74 -15.10
CA ALA A 121 0.01 -16.18 -15.26
C ALA A 121 1.33 -16.96 -15.23
N ARG A 122 2.34 -16.49 -15.95
CA ARG A 122 3.68 -17.08 -15.93
C ARG A 122 4.29 -17.06 -14.51
N ARG A 123 4.08 -15.99 -13.76
CA ARG A 123 4.57 -15.92 -12.38
C ARG A 123 3.82 -16.88 -11.46
N LEU A 124 2.51 -16.91 -11.54
CA LEU A 124 1.63 -17.77 -10.74
C LEU A 124 1.79 -19.27 -11.04
N SER A 125 2.25 -19.64 -12.23
CA SER A 125 2.58 -21.04 -12.55
C SER A 125 3.87 -21.53 -11.86
N CYS A 126 4.74 -20.60 -11.45
CA CYS A 126 6.03 -20.92 -10.82
C CYS A 126 6.02 -20.71 -9.31
N GLU A 127 5.23 -19.74 -8.81
CA GLU A 127 5.26 -19.32 -7.43
C GLU A 127 3.86 -19.02 -6.89
N SER A 128 3.61 -19.42 -5.65
CA SER A 128 2.40 -19.03 -4.92
C SER A 128 2.50 -17.57 -4.47
N PRO A 129 1.39 -16.78 -4.59
CA PRO A 129 1.36 -15.42 -4.09
C PRO A 129 1.61 -15.35 -2.58
N VAL A 130 2.23 -14.27 -2.13
CA VAL A 130 2.39 -13.98 -0.71
C VAL A 130 1.15 -13.23 -0.21
N TRP A 131 0.57 -13.72 0.88
CA TRP A 131 -0.58 -13.14 1.54
C TRP A 131 -0.21 -12.59 2.92
N GLU A 132 -1.10 -11.80 3.51
CA GLU A 132 -0.90 -11.25 4.86
C GLU A 132 -0.66 -12.33 5.91
N ASP A 133 -1.30 -13.49 5.80
CA ASP A 133 -1.17 -14.58 6.76
C ASP A 133 0.19 -15.29 6.71
N ASP A 134 0.93 -15.16 5.62
CA ASP A 134 2.31 -15.66 5.53
C ASP A 134 3.28 -14.91 6.49
N PHE A 135 2.90 -13.72 6.95
CA PHE A 135 3.64 -12.94 7.93
C PHE A 135 3.21 -13.19 9.39
N SER A 136 2.27 -14.10 9.64
CA SER A 136 1.66 -14.29 10.95
C SER A 136 2.67 -14.60 12.04
N LEU A 137 3.59 -15.54 11.80
CA LEU A 137 4.62 -15.91 12.77
C LEU A 137 5.56 -14.74 13.11
N LEU A 138 5.99 -14.01 12.10
CA LEU A 138 6.87 -12.83 12.25
C LEU A 138 6.17 -11.72 13.03
N LEU A 139 4.90 -11.46 12.72
CA LEU A 139 4.11 -10.47 13.44
C LEU A 139 3.90 -10.89 14.90
N ARG A 140 3.49 -12.14 15.15
CA ARG A 140 3.31 -12.64 16.51
C ARG A 140 4.58 -12.52 17.34
N TYR A 141 5.72 -12.93 16.79
CA TYR A 141 7.02 -12.78 17.42
C TYR A 141 7.31 -11.32 17.79
N ARG A 142 7.11 -10.38 16.85
CA ARG A 142 7.31 -8.95 17.11
C ARG A 142 6.40 -8.42 18.21
N LEU A 143 5.13 -8.82 18.23
CA LEU A 143 4.17 -8.39 19.25
C LEU A 143 4.51 -8.94 20.64
N MET A 144 5.02 -10.17 20.73
CA MET A 144 5.43 -10.79 22.00
C MET A 144 6.62 -10.10 22.68
N LEU A 145 7.46 -9.42 21.90
CA LEU A 145 8.64 -8.69 22.40
C LEU A 145 8.33 -7.31 22.94
N GLN A 146 7.10 -6.81 22.77
CA GLN A 146 6.78 -5.41 23.04
C GLN A 146 5.77 -5.27 24.20
N SER A 147 6.05 -4.34 25.11
CA SER A 147 5.04 -3.89 26.07
C SER A 147 3.98 -2.99 25.39
N PRO A 148 2.83 -2.74 26.04
CA PRO A 148 1.85 -1.79 25.51
C PRO A 148 2.42 -0.39 25.27
N GLU A 149 3.35 0.07 26.11
CA GLU A 149 4.02 1.37 26.02
C GLU A 149 4.93 1.41 24.80
N GLU A 150 5.72 0.36 24.57
CA GLU A 150 6.59 0.22 23.40
C GLU A 150 5.78 0.12 22.11
N LEU A 151 4.66 -0.62 22.12
CA LEU A 151 3.73 -0.66 20.99
C LEU A 151 3.19 0.74 20.64
N GLY A 152 2.90 1.55 21.63
CA GLY A 152 2.43 2.94 21.45
C GLY A 152 3.44 3.87 20.74
N THR A 153 4.70 3.46 20.59
CA THR A 153 5.72 4.23 19.85
C THR A 153 5.70 4.02 18.34
N TYR A 154 4.95 3.02 17.86
CA TYR A 154 4.83 2.77 16.42
C TYR A 154 3.82 3.69 15.76
N ALA A 155 4.08 4.06 14.52
CA ALA A 155 3.20 4.90 13.74
C ALA A 155 1.78 4.30 13.61
N ASP A 156 0.77 5.15 13.64
CA ASP A 156 -0.67 4.79 13.60
C ASP A 156 -1.18 3.94 14.79
N LEU A 157 -0.39 3.72 15.82
CA LEU A 157 -0.72 2.84 16.92
C LEU A 157 -1.05 3.64 18.20
N SER A 158 -2.35 3.90 18.38
CA SER A 158 -2.81 4.62 19.60
C SER A 158 -2.57 3.77 20.86
N PRO A 159 -2.41 4.42 22.04
CA PRO A 159 -2.26 3.71 23.31
C PRO A 159 -3.42 2.75 23.63
N GLU A 160 -4.63 3.07 23.16
CA GLU A 160 -5.79 2.18 23.29
C GLU A 160 -5.64 0.92 22.45
N LEU A 161 -5.23 1.07 21.18
CA LEU A 161 -4.99 -0.07 20.30
C LEU A 161 -3.83 -0.93 20.82
N ALA A 162 -2.76 -0.32 21.35
CA ALA A 162 -1.64 -1.03 21.96
C ALA A 162 -2.07 -1.92 23.12
N ARG A 163 -2.85 -1.37 24.08
CA ARG A 163 -3.40 -2.16 25.18
C ARG A 163 -4.32 -3.28 24.69
N ARG A 164 -5.15 -3.01 23.68
CA ARG A 164 -6.05 -4.01 23.10
C ARG A 164 -5.28 -5.15 22.42
N ILE A 165 -4.22 -4.85 21.67
CA ILE A 165 -3.32 -5.84 21.05
C ILE A 165 -2.73 -6.73 22.14
N HIS A 166 -2.15 -6.14 23.18
CA HIS A 166 -1.53 -6.87 24.28
C HIS A 166 -2.53 -7.78 25.02
N ALA A 167 -3.72 -7.27 25.33
CA ALA A 167 -4.79 -8.05 25.99
C ALA A 167 -5.31 -9.23 25.16
N ARG A 168 -5.21 -9.16 23.83
CA ARG A 168 -5.70 -10.20 22.92
C ARG A 168 -4.60 -11.05 22.27
N LEU A 169 -3.35 -10.88 22.69
CA LEU A 169 -2.21 -11.55 22.06
C LEU A 169 -2.29 -13.09 22.18
N ASN A 170 -2.88 -13.60 23.25
CA ASN A 170 -3.08 -15.04 23.44
C ASN A 170 -4.10 -15.64 22.45
N ASP A 171 -5.00 -14.81 21.92
CA ASP A 171 -6.01 -15.22 20.94
C ASP A 171 -5.49 -15.14 19.50
N PHE A 172 -4.23 -14.75 19.29
CA PHE A 172 -3.62 -14.61 17.97
C PHE A 172 -3.45 -15.97 17.30
N ARG A 173 -4.05 -16.16 16.13
CA ARG A 173 -3.92 -17.36 15.28
C ARG A 173 -3.24 -17.03 13.94
N SER A 174 -3.73 -16.01 13.22
CA SER A 174 -3.14 -15.51 11.99
C SER A 174 -3.28 -13.98 11.89
N PHE A 175 -2.59 -13.37 10.95
CA PHE A 175 -2.64 -11.92 10.73
C PHE A 175 -4.09 -11.47 10.45
N SER A 176 -4.76 -12.10 9.52
CA SER A 176 -6.12 -11.74 9.12
C SER A 176 -7.16 -12.00 10.23
N GLN A 177 -7.03 -13.12 10.95
CA GLN A 177 -7.89 -13.43 12.10
C GLN A 177 -7.69 -12.40 13.22
N PHE A 178 -6.44 -12.06 13.53
CA PHE A 178 -6.13 -11.10 14.59
C PHE A 178 -6.62 -9.69 14.24
N LEU A 179 -6.49 -9.27 12.98
CA LEU A 179 -7.11 -8.06 12.47
C LEU A 179 -8.63 -8.00 12.75
N SER A 180 -9.33 -9.08 12.44
CA SER A 180 -10.77 -9.19 12.65
C SER A 180 -11.12 -9.13 14.14
N LEU A 181 -10.32 -9.74 15.01
CA LEU A 181 -10.47 -9.72 16.45
C LEU A 181 -10.28 -8.33 17.07
N LEU A 182 -9.35 -7.55 16.52
CA LEU A 182 -9.04 -6.19 17.00
C LEU A 182 -10.04 -5.15 16.51
N LYS A 183 -10.78 -5.42 15.43
CA LYS A 183 -11.71 -4.47 14.81
C LYS A 183 -12.79 -4.01 15.78
N THR A 184 -13.07 -2.70 15.73
CA THR A 184 -14.20 -2.06 16.42
C THR A 184 -14.95 -1.15 15.45
N ARG A 185 -15.99 -0.49 15.92
CA ARG A 185 -16.70 0.54 15.14
C ARG A 185 -15.81 1.73 14.78
N GLU A 186 -14.90 2.11 15.67
CA GLU A 186 -14.01 3.27 15.52
C GLU A 186 -12.68 2.90 14.86
N LEU A 187 -12.23 1.65 15.05
CA LEU A 187 -10.99 1.12 14.48
C LEU A 187 -11.30 0.31 13.22
N THR A 188 -11.09 0.92 12.06
CA THR A 188 -11.32 0.27 10.77
C THR A 188 -10.26 -0.81 10.49
N TYR A 189 -10.64 -1.81 9.70
CA TYR A 189 -9.74 -2.89 9.25
C TYR A 189 -8.42 -2.35 8.68
N THR A 190 -8.50 -1.36 7.79
CA THR A 190 -7.33 -0.77 7.13
C THR A 190 -6.41 -0.03 8.10
N ARG A 191 -6.96 0.65 9.10
CA ARG A 191 -6.18 1.33 10.14
C ARG A 191 -5.40 0.33 10.99
N ILE A 192 -6.05 -0.74 11.46
CA ILE A 192 -5.39 -1.77 12.26
C ILE A 192 -4.34 -2.51 11.41
N SER A 193 -4.66 -2.86 10.15
CA SER A 193 -3.72 -3.50 9.24
C SER A 193 -2.45 -2.68 9.07
N ARG A 194 -2.58 -1.37 8.86
CA ARG A 194 -1.43 -0.47 8.73
C ARG A 194 -0.63 -0.38 10.03
N ALA A 195 -1.28 -0.27 11.18
CA ALA A 195 -0.61 -0.25 12.48
C ALA A 195 0.18 -1.56 12.74
N LEU A 196 -0.40 -2.73 12.46
CA LEU A 196 0.30 -4.02 12.59
C LEU A 196 1.47 -4.15 11.61
N LEU A 197 1.33 -3.62 10.39
CA LEU A 197 2.45 -3.55 9.44
C LEU A 197 3.56 -2.62 9.94
N HIS A 198 3.24 -1.51 10.59
CA HIS A 198 4.24 -0.63 11.18
C HIS A 198 5.03 -1.34 12.30
N VAL A 199 4.37 -2.16 13.14
CA VAL A 199 5.08 -2.99 14.11
C VAL A 199 5.98 -4.00 13.42
N LEU A 200 5.48 -4.72 12.42
CA LEU A 200 6.23 -5.72 11.65
C LEU A 200 7.47 -5.11 10.99
N LEU A 201 7.30 -3.94 10.37
CA LEU A 201 8.34 -3.21 9.65
C LEU A 201 9.18 -2.30 10.55
N ASN A 202 8.91 -2.23 11.85
CA ASN A 202 9.60 -1.36 12.80
C ASN A 202 9.53 0.14 12.44
N ILE A 203 8.38 0.61 11.96
CA ILE A 203 8.14 2.02 11.61
C ILE A 203 7.63 2.75 12.85
N LYS A 204 8.45 3.64 13.39
CA LYS A 204 8.10 4.46 14.54
C LYS A 204 7.45 5.78 14.11
N GLU A 205 6.78 6.46 15.05
CA GLU A 205 6.06 7.73 14.78
C GLU A 205 6.99 8.84 14.27
N ASP A 206 8.23 8.90 14.77
CA ASP A 206 9.27 9.83 14.33
C ASP A 206 9.79 9.58 12.90
N MET A 207 9.53 8.39 12.36
CA MET A 207 9.85 8.02 10.98
C MET A 207 8.75 8.37 9.98
N SER A 208 7.66 8.96 10.44
CA SER A 208 6.53 9.38 9.60
C SER A 208 6.98 10.25 8.41
N PRO A 209 6.30 10.14 7.25
CA PRO A 209 6.74 10.81 6.04
C PRO A 209 6.67 12.33 6.20
N LEU A 210 7.81 12.93 6.40
CA LEU A 210 7.96 14.38 6.31
C LEU A 210 8.28 14.75 4.86
N SER A 211 7.54 15.74 4.33
CA SER A 211 7.99 16.47 3.14
C SER A 211 9.34 17.17 3.45
N PRO A 212 10.29 17.19 2.55
CA PRO A 212 10.22 16.72 1.16
C PRO A 212 10.57 15.24 0.98
N VAL A 213 10.22 14.70 -0.21
CA VAL A 213 10.63 13.34 -0.62
C VAL A 213 12.16 13.24 -0.58
N PRO A 214 12.73 12.30 0.20
CA PRO A 214 14.17 12.30 0.46
C PRO A 214 15.01 11.75 -0.70
N TYR A 215 14.42 10.96 -1.60
CA TYR A 215 15.06 10.40 -2.79
C TYR A 215 14.01 9.86 -3.77
N ALA A 216 14.45 9.60 -5.00
CA ALA A 216 13.69 8.85 -6.00
C ALA A 216 14.52 7.63 -6.44
N ARG A 217 13.96 6.42 -6.32
CA ARG A 217 14.58 5.18 -6.76
C ARG A 217 14.06 4.78 -8.13
N ILE A 218 14.98 4.61 -9.09
CA ILE A 218 14.67 4.13 -10.44
C ILE A 218 14.68 2.60 -10.41
N LEU A 219 13.52 2.00 -10.66
CA LEU A 219 13.36 0.55 -10.69
C LEU A 219 13.62 -0.04 -12.08
N GLY A 220 13.44 0.76 -13.12
CA GLY A 220 13.71 0.37 -14.50
C GLY A 220 13.53 1.53 -15.48
N PHE A 221 14.06 1.38 -16.67
CA PHE A 221 13.92 2.33 -17.78
C PHE A 221 14.16 1.64 -19.12
N SER A 222 13.63 2.22 -20.20
CA SER A 222 13.96 1.79 -21.55
C SER A 222 15.29 2.39 -21.99
N ARG A 223 15.99 1.75 -22.92
CA ARG A 223 17.24 2.30 -23.51
C ARG A 223 17.02 3.70 -24.10
N ALA A 224 15.88 3.92 -24.74
CA ALA A 224 15.50 5.24 -25.24
C ALA A 224 15.35 6.29 -24.11
N GLY A 225 14.93 5.87 -22.92
CA GLY A 225 14.77 6.74 -21.74
C GLY A 225 16.07 7.12 -21.02
N SER A 226 17.21 6.54 -21.41
CA SER A 226 18.49 6.79 -20.73
C SER A 226 18.96 8.25 -20.82
N GLY A 227 18.69 8.92 -21.96
CA GLY A 227 18.97 10.34 -22.17
C GLY A 227 18.17 11.22 -21.20
N LEU A 228 16.86 10.91 -21.03
CA LEU A 228 15.98 11.62 -20.11
C LEU A 228 16.44 11.50 -18.65
N LEU A 229 16.93 10.33 -18.23
CA LEU A 229 17.46 10.16 -16.87
C LEU A 229 18.64 11.09 -16.60
N ARG A 230 19.49 11.35 -17.58
CA ARG A 230 20.61 12.30 -17.47
C ARG A 230 20.09 13.72 -17.27
N GLU A 231 19.10 14.14 -18.04
CA GLU A 231 18.47 15.45 -17.91
C GLU A 231 17.77 15.63 -16.57
N ILE A 232 17.00 14.62 -16.13
CA ILE A 232 16.33 14.62 -14.82
C ILE A 232 17.39 14.77 -13.73
N LYS A 233 18.49 14.00 -13.78
CA LYS A 233 19.57 14.06 -12.78
C LYS A 233 20.24 15.44 -12.73
N ALA A 234 20.39 16.10 -13.85
CA ALA A 234 21.00 17.44 -13.92
C ALA A 234 20.08 18.55 -13.37
N ASN A 235 18.76 18.37 -13.42
CA ASN A 235 17.77 19.40 -13.09
C ASN A 235 17.00 19.13 -11.79
N THR A 236 17.14 17.95 -11.16
CA THR A 236 16.42 17.62 -9.91
C THR A 236 17.24 17.97 -8.69
N ARG A 237 16.56 18.42 -7.63
CA ARG A 237 17.11 18.56 -6.29
C ARG A 237 16.94 17.28 -5.45
N ILE A 238 16.13 16.33 -5.92
CA ILE A 238 15.89 15.06 -5.24
C ILE A 238 16.96 14.06 -5.68
N PRO A 239 17.73 13.46 -4.77
CA PRO A 239 18.72 12.43 -5.11
C PRO A 239 18.08 11.29 -5.90
N LEU A 240 18.67 10.96 -7.06
CA LEU A 240 18.21 9.89 -7.94
C LEU A 240 19.07 8.63 -7.74
N ILE A 241 18.46 7.55 -7.26
CA ILE A 241 19.12 6.27 -7.03
C ILE A 241 18.81 5.34 -8.19
N THR A 242 19.79 5.12 -9.06
CA THR A 242 19.72 4.13 -10.14
C THR A 242 20.31 2.78 -9.72
N LYS A 243 21.26 2.78 -8.79
CA LYS A 243 21.89 1.58 -8.23
C LYS A 243 21.74 1.63 -6.71
N ALA A 244 21.00 0.69 -6.14
CA ALA A 244 20.69 0.65 -4.71
C ALA A 244 21.96 0.65 -3.83
N ALA A 245 23.04 -0.02 -4.25
CA ALA A 245 24.31 -0.08 -3.52
C ALA A 245 24.99 1.28 -3.33
N ASP A 246 24.69 2.28 -4.16
CA ASP A 246 25.31 3.61 -4.09
C ASP A 246 24.55 4.57 -3.14
N HIS A 247 23.48 4.13 -2.47
CA HIS A 247 22.63 4.97 -1.61
C HIS A 247 23.43 5.77 -0.56
N ARG A 248 24.45 5.15 0.08
CA ARG A 248 25.25 5.81 1.11
C ARG A 248 26.09 6.97 0.59
N LYS A 249 26.43 6.96 -0.70
CA LYS A 249 27.20 8.04 -1.33
C LYS A 249 26.31 9.20 -1.78
N LEU A 250 25.01 8.91 -2.01
CA LEU A 250 24.08 9.84 -2.65
C LEU A 250 23.12 10.50 -1.64
N LEU A 251 22.89 9.86 -0.49
CA LEU A 251 21.86 10.27 0.46
C LEU A 251 22.45 10.88 1.73
N SER A 252 21.75 11.85 2.29
CA SER A 252 21.99 12.33 3.66
C SER A 252 21.65 11.24 4.68
N ASP A 253 22.15 11.33 5.90
CA ASP A 253 21.93 10.33 6.96
C ASP A 253 20.43 10.08 7.23
N SER A 254 19.61 11.12 7.21
CA SER A 254 18.15 10.97 7.39
C SER A 254 17.50 10.24 6.22
N ALA A 255 17.95 10.50 4.98
CA ALA A 255 17.46 9.82 3.80
C ALA A 255 17.97 8.38 3.72
N GLN A 256 19.20 8.10 4.19
CA GLN A 256 19.75 6.74 4.30
C GLN A 256 18.88 5.87 5.22
N ARG A 257 18.53 6.36 6.40
CA ARG A 257 17.65 5.61 7.33
C ARG A 257 16.31 5.22 6.68
N LYS A 258 15.72 6.14 5.90
CA LYS A 258 14.48 5.84 5.15
C LYS A 258 14.70 4.81 4.04
N PHE A 259 15.81 4.92 3.32
CA PHE A 259 16.15 3.96 2.27
C PHE A 259 16.44 2.56 2.85
N GLU A 260 17.15 2.49 3.98
CA GLU A 260 17.41 1.23 4.69
C GLU A 260 16.10 0.61 5.22
N GLN A 261 15.11 1.44 5.60
CA GLN A 261 13.77 0.98 5.95
C GLN A 261 13.03 0.38 4.74
N ASP A 262 13.13 1.00 3.57
CA ASP A 262 12.56 0.45 2.33
C ASP A 262 13.24 -0.86 1.92
N LEU A 263 14.57 -0.94 2.05
CA LEU A 263 15.32 -2.19 1.84
C LEU A 263 14.91 -3.28 2.81
N PHE A 264 14.71 -2.95 4.09
CA PHE A 264 14.25 -3.90 5.09
C PHE A 264 12.86 -4.44 4.72
N ALA A 265 11.92 -3.57 4.35
CA ALA A 265 10.57 -3.99 3.95
C ALA A 265 10.60 -4.92 2.72
N SER A 266 11.40 -4.57 1.71
CA SER A 266 11.58 -5.37 0.50
C SER A 266 12.21 -6.74 0.82
N ASN A 267 13.24 -6.76 1.64
CA ASN A 267 13.93 -7.98 2.03
C ASN A 267 13.07 -8.88 2.94
N LEU A 268 12.24 -8.30 3.80
CA LEU A 268 11.29 -9.06 4.61
C LEU A 268 10.25 -9.78 3.72
N TYR A 269 9.71 -9.05 2.73
CA TYR A 269 8.81 -9.66 1.73
C TYR A 269 9.52 -10.78 0.96
N GLU A 270 10.74 -10.53 0.50
CA GLU A 270 11.55 -11.51 -0.24
C GLU A 270 11.84 -12.75 0.60
N THR A 271 12.14 -12.58 1.89
CA THR A 271 12.35 -13.70 2.84
C THR A 271 11.11 -14.58 2.92
N VAL A 272 9.94 -14.00 3.12
CA VAL A 272 8.67 -14.75 3.20
C VAL A 272 8.36 -15.42 1.86
N ARG A 273 8.53 -14.71 0.74
CA ARG A 273 8.31 -15.24 -0.60
C ARG A 273 9.19 -16.45 -0.90
N THR A 274 10.48 -16.34 -0.61
CA THR A 274 11.45 -17.41 -0.90
C THR A 274 11.25 -18.60 -0.01
N GLN A 275 10.93 -18.39 1.26
CA GLN A 275 10.59 -19.49 2.18
C GLN A 275 9.34 -20.22 1.73
N LYS A 276 8.28 -19.49 1.34
CA LYS A 276 7.02 -20.08 0.87
C LYS A 276 7.18 -20.89 -0.41
N ASN A 277 8.03 -20.45 -1.33
CA ASN A 277 8.17 -21.02 -2.67
C ASN A 277 9.43 -21.90 -2.84
N GLY A 278 10.25 -22.06 -1.83
CA GLY A 278 11.49 -22.83 -1.92
C GLY A 278 12.51 -22.23 -2.89
N THR A 279 12.50 -20.91 -3.06
CA THR A 279 13.39 -20.19 -4.00
C THR A 279 14.53 -19.49 -3.26
N VAL A 280 15.55 -19.05 -4.01
CA VAL A 280 16.73 -18.42 -3.44
C VAL A 280 16.45 -16.97 -3.07
N PHE A 281 16.87 -16.55 -1.87
CA PHE A 281 16.79 -15.18 -1.43
C PHE A 281 17.80 -14.31 -2.18
N VAL A 282 17.32 -13.17 -2.72
CA VAL A 282 18.18 -12.15 -3.32
C VAL A 282 17.93 -10.83 -2.61
N ASN A 283 18.95 -10.30 -1.96
CA ASN A 283 18.86 -9.02 -1.27
C ASN A 283 18.53 -7.90 -2.26
N ASP A 284 17.58 -7.05 -1.91
CA ASP A 284 17.09 -5.99 -2.79
C ASP A 284 18.17 -4.96 -3.18
N ILE A 285 19.19 -4.77 -2.34
CA ILE A 285 20.34 -3.92 -2.65
C ILE A 285 21.17 -4.43 -3.84
N GLN A 286 21.10 -5.73 -4.12
CA GLN A 286 21.83 -6.38 -5.21
C GLN A 286 21.05 -6.38 -6.53
N LYS A 287 19.75 -6.07 -6.50
CA LYS A 287 18.91 -6.07 -7.69
C LYS A 287 19.24 -4.87 -8.58
N PRO A 288 19.68 -5.09 -9.82
CA PRO A 288 19.88 -3.99 -10.77
C PRO A 288 18.53 -3.44 -11.24
N PRO A 289 18.49 -2.20 -11.75
CA PRO A 289 17.30 -1.70 -12.43
C PRO A 289 17.01 -2.53 -13.69
N VAL A 290 15.75 -2.69 -14.03
CA VAL A 290 15.31 -3.37 -15.26
C VAL A 290 15.57 -2.44 -16.44
N ILE A 291 16.31 -2.92 -17.45
CA ILE A 291 16.58 -2.19 -18.71
C ILE A 291 15.86 -2.90 -19.84
N LEU A 292 14.94 -2.18 -20.49
CA LEU A 292 14.13 -2.66 -21.62
C LEU A 292 14.68 -2.17 -22.94
#